data_31c3bc990d923054d98db16615812145
#
_entry.id   31c3bc990d923054d98db16615812145
#
_cell.length_a   1.000
_cell.length_b   1.000
_cell.length_c   1.000
_cell.angle_alpha   90.00
_cell.angle_beta   90.00
_cell.angle_gamma   90.00
#
_symmetry.space_group_name_H-M   'P 1'
#
loop_
_entity.id
_entity.type
_entity.pdbx_description
1 polymer ?
#
loop_
_entity_poly.entity_id
_entity_poly.type
_entity_poly.pdbx_seq_one_letter_code
_entity_poly.pdbx_strand_id
1 'polypeptide(L)'
;MFDFGLRLRELREKHKLSQEQLGRRVDRSKSVISSYENNLKMPPLAILTEFAVIFNVSLDYLVGIDKNEMISIDGLTDQQKQVLQTIVFEFRDNSSKGAGLSERQQEILNILMKEFSKK
;
A
#
# COMPACT_ATOMS: atom_id res chain seq x y z
N MET A 1 -12.56 -16.42 -3.84
CA MET A 1 -12.32 -16.02 -2.43
C MET A 1 -10.90 -15.48 -2.29
N PHE A 2 -10.73 -14.46 -1.48
CA PHE A 2 -9.42 -13.86 -1.27
C PHE A 2 -8.48 -14.82 -0.54
N ASP A 3 -7.26 -14.93 -1.02
CA ASP A 3 -6.24 -15.79 -0.41
C ASP A 3 -5.26 -14.94 0.40
N PHE A 4 -5.49 -14.86 1.70
CA PHE A 4 -4.65 -14.08 2.61
C PHE A 4 -3.20 -14.62 2.62
N GLY A 5 -3.04 -15.92 2.70
CA GLY A 5 -1.71 -16.53 2.78
C GLY A 5 -0.85 -16.20 1.57
N LEU A 6 -1.46 -16.24 0.38
CA LEU A 6 -0.76 -15.88 -0.84
C LEU A 6 -0.36 -14.40 -0.83
N ARG A 7 -1.26 -13.51 -0.40
CA ARG A 7 -0.97 -12.09 -0.29
C ARG A 7 0.19 -11.84 0.66
N LEU A 8 0.19 -12.51 1.81
CA LEU A 8 1.27 -12.38 2.79
C LEU A 8 2.60 -12.85 2.20
N ARG A 9 2.59 -14.00 1.51
CA ARG A 9 3.80 -14.52 0.87
C ARG A 9 4.34 -13.56 -0.17
N GLU A 10 3.48 -13.03 -1.03
CA GLU A 10 3.89 -12.10 -2.08
C GLU A 10 4.52 -10.83 -1.49
N LEU A 11 3.93 -10.28 -0.44
CA LEU A 11 4.48 -9.11 0.25
C LEU A 11 5.83 -9.42 0.88
N ARG A 12 5.93 -10.57 1.53
CA ARG A 12 7.19 -11.01 2.15
C ARG A 12 8.30 -11.14 1.11
N GLU A 13 8.02 -11.81 0.01
CA GLU A 13 9.00 -12.02 -1.05
C GLU A 13 9.38 -10.70 -1.74
N LYS A 14 8.41 -9.83 -1.95
CA LYS A 14 8.66 -8.49 -2.50
C LYS A 14 9.63 -7.70 -1.63
N HIS A 15 9.54 -7.86 -0.31
CA HIS A 15 10.42 -7.20 0.64
C HIS A 15 11.68 -8.01 0.95
N LYS A 16 11.91 -9.09 0.21
CA LYS A 16 13.11 -9.94 0.32
C LYS A 16 13.33 -10.48 1.72
N LEU A 17 12.26 -10.86 2.39
CA LEU A 17 12.31 -11.45 3.72
C LEU A 17 12.04 -12.95 3.64
N SER A 18 12.78 -13.74 4.43
CA SER A 18 12.46 -15.13 4.65
C SER A 18 11.33 -15.23 5.67
N GLN A 19 10.70 -16.41 5.76
CA GLN A 19 9.69 -16.65 6.78
C GLN A 19 10.26 -16.44 8.20
N GLU A 20 11.50 -16.87 8.41
CA GLU A 20 12.17 -16.68 9.68
C GLU A 20 12.41 -15.20 9.99
N GLN A 21 12.85 -14.45 8.99
CA GLN A 21 13.10 -13.02 9.17
C GLN A 21 11.80 -12.25 9.46
N LEU A 22 10.74 -12.58 8.75
CA LEU A 22 9.45 -11.95 9.02
C LEU A 22 8.95 -12.32 10.42
N GLY A 23 9.11 -13.59 10.80
CA GLY A 23 8.72 -14.04 12.13
C GLY A 23 9.42 -13.27 13.24
N ARG A 24 10.72 -13.02 13.09
CA ARG A 24 11.47 -12.23 14.08
C ARG A 24 10.91 -10.83 14.26
N ARG A 25 10.44 -10.22 13.19
CA ARG A 25 9.91 -8.86 13.25
C ARG A 25 8.58 -8.77 14.02
N VAL A 26 7.85 -9.86 14.07
CA VAL A 26 6.55 -9.90 14.77
C VAL A 26 6.58 -10.83 15.98
N ASP A 27 7.77 -11.25 16.38
CA ASP A 27 8.01 -12.12 17.52
C ASP A 27 7.22 -13.43 17.40
N ARG A 28 7.34 -14.07 16.25
CA ARG A 28 6.71 -15.37 15.97
C ARG A 28 7.72 -16.28 15.29
N SER A 29 7.50 -17.59 15.42
CA SER A 29 8.39 -18.57 14.79
C SER A 29 8.14 -18.66 13.29
N LYS A 30 9.12 -19.20 12.57
CA LYS A 30 8.99 -19.52 11.15
C LYS A 30 7.76 -20.40 10.90
N SER A 31 7.52 -21.36 11.79
CA SER A 31 6.40 -22.28 11.71
C SER A 31 5.05 -21.57 11.75
N VAL A 32 4.93 -20.53 12.59
CA VAL A 32 3.71 -19.73 12.67
C VAL A 32 3.52 -18.93 11.38
N ILE A 33 4.58 -18.31 10.84
CA ILE A 33 4.49 -17.58 9.59
C ILE A 33 4.07 -18.52 8.46
N SER A 34 4.65 -19.72 8.40
CA SER A 34 4.26 -20.72 7.42
C SER A 34 2.77 -21.07 7.53
N SER A 35 2.26 -21.21 8.76
CA SER A 35 0.83 -21.49 8.98
C SER A 35 -0.05 -20.36 8.44
N TYR A 36 0.37 -19.12 8.60
CA TYR A 36 -0.36 -17.97 8.03
C TYR A 36 -0.35 -18.00 6.51
N GLU A 37 0.80 -18.27 5.90
CA GLU A 37 0.94 -18.29 4.45
C GLU A 37 0.19 -19.46 3.79
N ASN A 38 0.00 -20.54 4.52
CA ASN A 38 -0.74 -21.69 4.03
C ASN A 38 -2.22 -21.68 4.44
N ASN A 39 -2.70 -20.59 5.01
CA ASN A 39 -4.09 -20.41 5.42
C ASN A 39 -4.55 -21.43 6.48
N LEU A 40 -3.60 -21.94 7.26
CA LEU A 40 -3.92 -22.86 8.37
C LEU A 40 -4.35 -22.11 9.62
N LYS A 41 -3.88 -20.86 9.76
CA LYS A 41 -4.23 -19.97 10.87
C LYS A 41 -4.38 -18.57 10.34
N MET A 42 -5.23 -17.79 10.99
CA MET A 42 -5.35 -16.36 10.70
C MET A 42 -4.63 -15.59 11.79
N PRO A 43 -3.77 -14.61 11.44
CA PRO A 43 -3.10 -13.82 12.46
C PRO A 43 -4.10 -12.99 13.26
N PRO A 44 -3.86 -12.79 14.56
CA PRO A 44 -4.68 -11.85 15.33
C PRO A 44 -4.46 -10.43 14.84
N LEU A 45 -5.38 -9.53 15.18
CA LEU A 45 -5.34 -8.15 14.73
C LEU A 45 -4.01 -7.47 15.05
N ALA A 46 -3.43 -7.73 16.21
CA ALA A 46 -2.14 -7.14 16.58
C ALA A 46 -1.03 -7.50 15.58
N ILE A 47 -1.00 -8.75 15.13
CA ILE A 47 0.00 -9.21 14.15
C ILE A 47 -0.32 -8.65 12.76
N LEU A 48 -1.61 -8.58 12.39
CA LEU A 48 -2.02 -7.99 11.12
C LEU A 48 -1.59 -6.52 11.02
N THR A 49 -1.73 -5.77 12.10
CA THR A 49 -1.30 -4.36 12.12
C THR A 49 0.21 -4.24 11.98
N GLU A 50 0.97 -5.15 12.60
CA GLU A 50 2.42 -5.17 12.44
C GLU A 50 2.82 -5.47 10.98
N PHE A 51 2.16 -6.43 10.34
CA PHE A 51 2.40 -6.72 8.93
C PHE A 51 2.09 -5.50 8.05
N ALA A 52 0.98 -4.82 8.31
CA ALA A 52 0.61 -3.63 7.55
C ALA A 52 1.70 -2.56 7.63
N VAL A 53 2.27 -2.35 8.80
CA VAL A 53 3.36 -1.39 9.00
C VAL A 53 4.63 -1.87 8.28
N ILE A 54 5.02 -3.13 8.46
CA ILE A 54 6.23 -3.68 7.84
C ILE A 54 6.17 -3.56 6.32
N PHE A 55 5.04 -3.90 5.73
CA PHE A 55 4.89 -3.90 4.27
C PHE A 55 4.37 -2.58 3.71
N ASN A 56 4.08 -1.62 4.58
CA ASN A 56 3.56 -0.30 4.19
C ASN A 56 2.31 -0.41 3.32
N VAL A 57 1.38 -1.19 3.78
CA VAL A 57 0.06 -1.37 3.14
C VAL A 57 -1.04 -1.15 4.18
N SER A 58 -2.27 -0.94 3.71
CA SER A 58 -3.41 -0.83 4.62
C SER A 58 -3.83 -2.21 5.14
N LEU A 59 -4.50 -2.24 6.27
CA LEU A 59 -5.13 -3.47 6.75
C LEU A 59 -6.14 -3.99 5.72
N ASP A 60 -6.89 -3.10 5.10
CA ASP A 60 -7.88 -3.47 4.09
C ASP A 60 -7.23 -4.18 2.91
N TYR A 61 -6.11 -3.67 2.42
CA TYR A 61 -5.36 -4.32 1.35
C TYR A 61 -4.87 -5.70 1.79
N LEU A 62 -4.32 -5.76 3.01
CA LEU A 62 -3.73 -6.99 3.53
C LEU A 62 -4.78 -8.11 3.65
N VAL A 63 -6.01 -7.78 4.05
CA VAL A 63 -7.08 -8.77 4.22
C VAL A 63 -8.02 -8.86 3.02
N GLY A 64 -7.73 -8.16 1.94
CA GLY A 64 -8.45 -8.32 0.69
C GLY A 64 -9.74 -7.51 0.56
N ILE A 65 -9.97 -6.55 1.43
CA ILE A 65 -11.15 -5.68 1.35
C ILE A 65 -10.91 -4.54 0.36
N ASP A 66 -9.71 -3.96 0.42
CA ASP A 66 -9.31 -2.86 -0.47
C ASP A 66 -8.58 -3.43 -1.67
N LYS A 67 -9.14 -3.22 -2.86
CA LYS A 67 -8.57 -3.73 -4.11
C LYS A 67 -7.47 -2.83 -4.67
N ASN A 68 -7.31 -1.65 -4.12
CA ASN A 68 -6.34 -0.67 -4.61
C ASN A 68 -5.02 -0.81 -3.86
N GLU A 69 -3.93 -0.80 -4.60
CA GLU A 69 -2.61 -0.79 -4.00
C GLU A 69 -2.36 0.57 -3.35
N MET A 70 -1.66 0.56 -2.23
CA MET A 70 -1.23 1.79 -1.59
C MET A 70 0.12 2.21 -2.14
N ILE A 71 0.27 3.52 -2.35
CA ILE A 71 1.53 4.11 -2.76
C ILE A 71 2.17 4.72 -1.51
N SER A 72 3.45 4.40 -1.27
CA SER A 72 4.17 4.98 -0.15
C SER A 72 4.40 6.48 -0.39
N ILE A 73 4.05 7.28 0.60
CA ILE A 73 4.31 8.72 0.58
C ILE A 73 5.39 9.11 1.60
N ASP A 74 6.08 8.12 2.15
CA ASP A 74 7.19 8.37 3.07
C ASP A 74 8.30 9.12 2.36
N GLY A 75 8.87 10.10 3.02
CA GLY A 75 9.92 10.92 2.44
C GLY A 75 9.44 12.10 1.61
N LEU A 76 8.14 12.22 1.38
CA LEU A 76 7.58 13.38 0.70
C LEU A 76 7.39 14.55 1.67
N THR A 77 7.55 15.77 1.16
CA THR A 77 7.24 16.96 1.94
C THR A 77 5.73 17.09 2.14
N ASP A 78 5.30 17.88 3.12
CA ASP A 78 3.88 18.14 3.33
C ASP A 78 3.23 18.76 2.10
N GLN A 79 3.94 19.65 1.41
CA GLN A 79 3.44 20.26 0.19
C GLN A 79 3.26 19.24 -0.93
N GLN A 80 4.22 18.31 -1.08
CA GLN A 80 4.10 17.21 -2.05
C GLN A 80 2.92 16.31 -1.75
N LYS A 81 2.67 16.02 -0.45
CA LYS A 81 1.52 15.22 -0.04
C LYS A 81 0.21 15.91 -0.38
N GLN A 82 0.14 17.24 -0.17
CA GLN A 82 -1.05 18.01 -0.51
C GLN A 82 -1.32 18.00 -2.01
N VAL A 83 -0.27 18.10 -2.82
CA VAL A 83 -0.39 18.05 -4.29
C VAL A 83 -0.95 16.69 -4.72
N LEU A 84 -0.42 15.60 -4.15
CA LEU A 84 -0.93 14.26 -4.45
C LEU A 84 -2.40 14.10 -4.07
N GLN A 85 -2.79 14.58 -2.89
CA GLN A 85 -4.18 14.52 -2.44
C GLN A 85 -5.10 15.30 -3.37
N THR A 86 -4.67 16.48 -3.81
CA THR A 86 -5.43 17.30 -4.75
C THR A 86 -5.62 16.58 -6.09
N ILE A 87 -4.57 15.92 -6.58
CA ILE A 87 -4.64 15.17 -7.84
C ILE A 87 -5.63 14.01 -7.71
N VAL A 88 -5.54 13.23 -6.64
CA VAL A 88 -6.44 12.10 -6.42
C VAL A 88 -7.88 12.59 -6.37
N PHE A 89 -8.15 13.66 -5.62
CA PHE A 89 -9.48 14.24 -5.51
C PHE A 89 -10.02 14.69 -6.87
N GLU A 90 -9.21 15.45 -7.62
CA GLU A 90 -9.62 16.00 -8.91
C GLU A 90 -9.91 14.92 -9.95
N PHE A 91 -9.06 13.90 -10.01
CA PHE A 91 -9.25 12.82 -10.98
C PHE A 91 -10.43 11.93 -10.62
N ARG A 92 -10.73 11.71 -9.35
CA ARG A 92 -11.90 10.95 -8.92
C ARG A 92 -13.19 11.69 -9.26
N ASP A 93 -13.19 13.01 -8.99
CA ASP A 93 -14.36 13.84 -9.23
C ASP A 93 -14.73 13.90 -10.71
N ASN A 94 -13.73 13.87 -11.58
CA ASN A 94 -13.91 14.02 -13.03
C ASN A 94 -13.84 12.70 -13.80
N SER A 95 -13.79 11.56 -13.13
CA SER A 95 -13.60 10.28 -13.78
C SER A 95 -14.68 9.90 -14.79
N SER A 96 -15.87 10.48 -14.67
CA SER A 96 -17.01 10.18 -15.55
C SER A 96 -17.20 11.18 -16.69
N LYS A 97 -16.34 12.16 -16.83
CA LYS A 97 -16.56 13.29 -17.76
C LYS A 97 -15.87 13.15 -19.11
N GLY A 98 -15.54 11.95 -19.53
CA GLY A 98 -15.03 11.72 -20.87
C GLY A 98 -13.51 11.73 -20.96
N ALA A 99 -13.03 11.57 -22.19
CA ALA A 99 -11.61 11.42 -22.46
C ALA A 99 -10.85 12.76 -22.43
N GLY A 100 -9.61 12.69 -21.98
CA GLY A 100 -8.73 13.84 -21.97
C GLY A 100 -8.67 14.55 -20.62
N LEU A 101 -7.64 15.33 -20.45
CA LEU A 101 -7.44 16.10 -19.23
C LEU A 101 -8.17 17.44 -19.34
N SER A 102 -8.90 17.81 -18.29
CA SER A 102 -9.47 19.12 -18.18
C SER A 102 -8.34 20.13 -17.99
N GLU A 103 -8.63 21.41 -18.20
CA GLU A 103 -7.70 22.49 -17.95
C GLU A 103 -7.18 22.47 -16.52
N ARG A 104 -8.08 22.20 -15.57
CA ARG A 104 -7.74 22.07 -14.15
C ARG A 104 -6.79 20.90 -13.90
N GLN A 105 -7.04 19.76 -14.53
CA GLN A 105 -6.18 18.59 -14.38
C GLN A 105 -4.80 18.82 -14.98
N GLN A 106 -4.72 19.52 -16.12
CA GLN A 106 -3.44 19.86 -16.73
C GLN A 106 -2.64 20.79 -15.83
N GLU A 107 -3.29 21.75 -15.22
CA GLU A 107 -2.67 22.66 -14.27
C GLU A 107 -2.11 21.91 -13.06
N ILE A 108 -2.87 20.95 -12.53
CA ILE A 108 -2.42 20.13 -11.41
C ILE A 108 -1.19 19.31 -11.79
N LEU A 109 -1.18 18.71 -12.99
CA LEU A 109 -0.02 17.96 -13.46
C LEU A 109 1.21 18.84 -13.58
N ASN A 110 1.05 20.07 -14.06
CA ASN A 110 2.16 21.01 -14.15
C ASN A 110 2.72 21.35 -12.78
N ILE A 111 1.85 21.57 -11.80
CA ILE A 111 2.26 21.83 -10.42
C ILE A 111 3.01 20.62 -9.85
N LEU A 112 2.49 19.42 -10.09
CA LEU A 112 3.11 18.20 -9.62
C LEU A 112 4.51 18.03 -10.19
N MET A 113 4.67 18.20 -11.50
CA MET A 113 5.96 18.06 -12.16
C MET A 113 6.96 19.06 -11.59
N LYS A 114 6.53 20.31 -11.39
CA LYS A 114 7.36 21.35 -10.82
C LYS A 114 7.78 21.01 -9.39
N GLU A 115 6.84 20.56 -8.58
CA GLU A 115 7.09 20.24 -7.16
C GLU A 115 8.05 19.06 -7.01
N PHE A 116 7.85 18.00 -7.79
CA PHE A 116 8.68 16.81 -7.69
C PHE A 116 10.04 16.95 -8.39
N SER A 117 10.24 17.99 -9.18
CA SER A 117 11.54 18.27 -9.79
C SER A 117 12.49 19.03 -8.88
N LYS A 118 12.03 19.45 -7.71
CA LYS A 118 12.82 20.22 -6.73
C LYS A 118 13.68 19.36 -5.82
N LYS A 119 14.15 18.27 -6.25
CA LYS A 119 15.00 17.44 -5.39
C LYS A 119 16.40 18.01 -5.23
#